data_da1bfd0e7cf97c5c0f41cc0eb3566439
#
_entry.id   da1bfd0e7cf97c5c0f41cc0eb3566439
#
_cell.length_a   1.000
_cell.length_b   1.000
_cell.length_c   1.000
_cell.angle_alpha   90.00
_cell.angle_beta   90.00
_cell.angle_gamma   90.00
#
_symmetry.space_group_name_H-M   'P 1'
#
loop_
_entity.id
_entity.type
_entity.pdbx_description
1 polymer ?
#
loop_
_entity_poly.entity_id
_entity_poly.type
_entity_poly.pdbx_seq_one_letter_code
_entity_poly.pdbx_strand_id
1 'polypeptide(L)'
;LYPRDYDVYHEPVFVKDISHESEHTEVAVEGQVCKSPDIYGSGRLKILTVTIKDYNGDSIKCSWYNMPFLKNTLRLGTRYVFRGRLVNKRGWLLEQPKMYTLAQYKELQGTLQPIYPLTKGLTNNTVTKAVAQALEKYSAGLEKEYIPDYIRKRYSLAEHNFSVVNIHFPKTMEEYVQARHRLAFEEFFLFTLATLSLKSANERIPNKI
;
A
#
# COMPACT_ATOMS: atom_id res chain seq x y z
N LEU A 1 -14.68 2.63 -6.83
CA LEU A 1 -13.41 1.90 -6.91
C LEU A 1 -12.76 1.92 -5.53
N TYR A 2 -12.68 0.79 -4.83
CA TYR A 2 -11.99 0.69 -3.54
C TYR A 2 -10.63 0.01 -3.70
N PRO A 3 -9.64 0.31 -2.83
CA PRO A 3 -8.43 -0.48 -2.73
C PRO A 3 -8.78 -1.94 -2.37
N ARG A 4 -8.06 -2.89 -2.98
CA ARG A 4 -8.19 -4.31 -2.63
C ARG A 4 -7.34 -4.70 -1.42
N ASP A 5 -6.27 -3.93 -1.16
CA ASP A 5 -5.29 -4.16 -0.11
C ASP A 5 -4.48 -2.89 0.14
N TYR A 6 -3.63 -2.90 1.17
CA TYR A 6 -2.74 -1.79 1.51
C TYR A 6 -1.32 -2.28 1.70
N ASP A 7 -0.39 -1.53 1.14
CA ASP A 7 1.04 -1.68 1.35
C ASP A 7 1.46 -0.86 2.59
N VAL A 8 1.97 -1.52 3.63
CA VAL A 8 2.36 -0.89 4.89
C VAL A 8 3.86 -0.63 4.89
N TYR A 9 4.26 0.62 5.11
CA TYR A 9 5.65 1.01 5.19
C TYR A 9 6.13 0.98 6.64
N HIS A 10 6.73 -0.15 7.03
CA HIS A 10 7.30 -0.34 8.36
C HIS A 10 8.62 0.42 8.54
N GLU A 11 9.05 0.58 9.79
CA GLU A 11 10.39 1.10 10.08
C GLU A 11 11.47 0.23 9.45
N PRO A 12 12.58 0.85 8.96
CA PRO A 12 13.73 0.09 8.51
C PRO A 12 14.30 -0.76 9.63
N VAL A 13 14.60 -2.02 9.34
CA VAL A 13 15.23 -2.95 10.29
C VAL A 13 16.76 -2.91 10.16
N PHE A 14 17.46 -3.19 11.24
CA PHE A 14 18.90 -3.41 11.18
C PHE A 14 19.21 -4.80 10.61
N VAL A 15 20.32 -4.90 9.90
CA VAL A 15 20.73 -6.17 9.27
C VAL A 15 20.90 -7.30 10.29
N LYS A 16 21.39 -6.98 11.49
CA LYS A 16 21.54 -7.95 12.60
C LYS A 16 20.22 -8.53 13.11
N ASP A 17 19.14 -7.77 12.99
CA ASP A 17 17.81 -8.17 13.49
C ASP A 17 17.00 -8.99 12.46
N ILE A 18 17.58 -9.20 11.27
CA ILE A 18 16.99 -10.04 10.23
C ILE A 18 17.04 -11.51 10.66
N SER A 19 15.88 -12.15 10.69
CA SER A 19 15.73 -13.56 11.06
C SER A 19 15.12 -14.40 9.94
N HIS A 20 15.11 -15.72 10.09
CA HIS A 20 14.44 -16.63 9.14
C HIS A 20 12.92 -16.42 9.07
N GLU A 21 12.30 -15.87 10.11
CA GLU A 21 10.88 -15.52 10.09
C GLU A 21 10.56 -14.39 9.09
N SER A 22 11.55 -13.55 8.81
CA SER A 22 11.44 -12.47 7.81
C SER A 22 11.72 -12.94 6.39
N GLU A 23 12.13 -14.20 6.18
CA GLU A 23 12.41 -14.73 4.85
C GLU A 23 11.15 -14.74 3.98
N HIS A 24 11.32 -14.33 2.73
CA HIS A 24 10.25 -14.14 1.74
C HIS A 24 9.26 -13.00 2.04
N THR A 25 9.46 -12.24 3.13
CA THR A 25 8.69 -11.02 3.39
C THR A 25 9.34 -9.78 2.77
N GLU A 26 8.59 -8.70 2.65
CA GLU A 26 9.12 -7.40 2.27
C GLU A 26 9.66 -6.68 3.50
N VAL A 27 10.96 -6.38 3.50
CA VAL A 27 11.62 -5.62 4.56
C VAL A 27 12.28 -4.37 4.00
N ALA A 28 12.41 -3.35 4.84
CA ALA A 28 13.16 -2.14 4.54
C ALA A 28 14.47 -2.14 5.35
N VAL A 29 15.56 -1.80 4.70
CA VAL A 29 16.88 -1.62 5.35
C VAL A 29 17.42 -0.25 4.95
N GLU A 30 17.75 0.57 5.95
CA GLU A 30 18.49 1.80 5.71
C GLU A 30 19.98 1.47 5.64
N GLY A 31 20.61 1.80 4.51
CA GLY A 31 22.02 1.46 4.31
C GLY A 31 22.77 2.41 3.40
N GLN A 32 24.07 2.52 3.66
CA GLN A 32 25.01 3.25 2.83
C GLN A 32 25.62 2.31 1.78
N VAL A 33 25.67 2.76 0.54
CA VAL A 33 26.37 2.04 -0.53
C VAL A 33 27.88 2.02 -0.21
N CYS A 34 28.42 0.84 0.11
CA CYS A 34 29.81 0.69 0.54
C CYS A 34 30.74 0.13 -0.54
N LYS A 35 30.21 -0.37 -1.65
CA LYS A 35 30.96 -0.82 -2.83
C LYS A 35 30.28 -0.34 -4.10
N SER A 36 31.06 -0.12 -5.14
CA SER A 36 30.51 0.15 -6.48
C SER A 36 29.64 -1.01 -6.93
N PRO A 37 28.50 -0.74 -7.58
CA PRO A 37 27.64 -1.80 -8.08
C PRO A 37 28.33 -2.63 -9.16
N ASP A 38 28.23 -3.96 -9.02
CA ASP A 38 28.71 -4.94 -9.98
C ASP A 38 27.59 -5.42 -10.87
N ILE A 39 27.88 -5.66 -12.16
CA ILE A 39 26.93 -6.21 -13.10
C ILE A 39 27.45 -7.55 -13.60
N TYR A 40 26.65 -8.58 -13.42
CA TYR A 40 26.96 -9.95 -13.86
C TYR A 40 25.96 -10.40 -14.94
N GLY A 41 26.31 -11.45 -15.63
CA GLY A 41 25.46 -12.09 -16.62
C GLY A 41 25.76 -11.68 -18.04
N SER A 42 25.30 -12.51 -18.96
CA SER A 42 25.45 -12.32 -20.41
C SER A 42 24.09 -12.46 -21.11
N GLY A 43 23.99 -11.85 -22.27
CA GLY A 43 22.78 -11.94 -23.08
C GLY A 43 21.56 -11.25 -22.45
N ARG A 44 20.47 -11.96 -22.31
CA ARG A 44 19.16 -11.41 -21.88
C ARG A 44 19.05 -11.15 -20.37
N LEU A 45 19.86 -11.79 -19.53
CA LEU A 45 19.80 -11.64 -18.08
C LEU A 45 21.03 -10.88 -17.56
N LYS A 46 20.81 -9.68 -17.09
CA LYS A 46 21.80 -8.86 -16.38
C LYS A 46 21.39 -8.73 -14.92
N ILE A 47 22.30 -9.08 -14.01
CA ILE A 47 22.08 -8.97 -12.57
C ILE A 47 22.99 -7.87 -12.06
N LEU A 48 22.42 -6.80 -11.54
CA LEU A 48 23.15 -5.75 -10.82
C LEU A 48 23.10 -6.10 -9.34
N THR A 49 24.26 -6.06 -8.68
CA THR A 49 24.38 -6.25 -7.23
C THR A 49 25.12 -5.11 -6.59
N VAL A 50 24.72 -4.77 -5.37
CA VAL A 50 25.41 -3.81 -4.53
C VAL A 50 25.43 -4.31 -3.10
N THR A 51 26.47 -3.97 -2.35
CA THR A 51 26.53 -4.19 -0.90
C THR A 51 26.29 -2.87 -0.19
N ILE A 52 25.35 -2.88 0.73
CA ILE A 52 25.04 -1.75 1.61
C ILE A 52 25.42 -2.09 3.05
N LYS A 53 25.73 -1.08 3.84
CA LYS A 53 25.98 -1.19 5.29
C LYS A 53 24.99 -0.34 6.06
N ASP A 54 24.42 -0.89 7.11
CA ASP A 54 23.59 -0.17 8.06
C ASP A 54 24.40 0.71 9.00
N TYR A 55 23.77 1.34 9.98
CA TYR A 55 24.45 2.16 10.99
C TYR A 55 25.34 1.36 11.95
N ASN A 56 25.06 0.07 12.15
CA ASN A 56 25.87 -0.80 12.99
C ASN A 56 27.12 -1.34 12.27
N GLY A 57 27.23 -1.10 10.96
CA GLY A 57 28.31 -1.61 10.12
C GLY A 57 28.02 -3.00 9.54
N ASP A 58 26.86 -3.58 9.82
CA ASP A 58 26.45 -4.84 9.26
C ASP A 58 26.07 -4.67 7.80
N SER A 59 26.33 -5.68 6.99
CA SER A 59 26.15 -5.56 5.54
C SER A 59 25.18 -6.56 4.97
N ILE A 60 24.38 -6.09 4.00
CA ILE A 60 23.48 -6.93 3.21
C ILE A 60 23.67 -6.63 1.73
N LYS A 61 23.44 -7.64 0.89
CA LYS A 61 23.46 -7.47 -0.56
C LYS A 61 22.06 -7.12 -1.07
N CYS A 62 22.03 -6.28 -2.10
CA CYS A 62 20.82 -5.99 -2.89
C CYS A 62 21.06 -6.47 -4.33
N SER A 63 20.04 -7.02 -4.97
CA SER A 63 20.14 -7.47 -6.36
C SER A 63 18.94 -7.01 -7.20
N TRP A 64 19.22 -6.63 -8.45
CA TRP A 64 18.21 -6.27 -9.44
C TRP A 64 18.45 -7.03 -10.74
N TYR A 65 17.37 -7.50 -11.34
CA TYR A 65 17.42 -8.20 -12.64
C TYR A 65 17.01 -7.23 -13.76
N ASN A 66 17.81 -7.20 -14.80
CA ASN A 66 17.61 -6.39 -16.01
C ASN A 66 17.44 -4.87 -15.75
N MET A 67 18.08 -4.35 -14.70
CA MET A 67 18.09 -2.93 -14.33
C MET A 67 19.53 -2.36 -14.28
N PRO A 68 20.34 -2.48 -15.33
CA PRO A 68 21.74 -2.00 -15.30
C PRO A 68 21.87 -0.49 -15.15
N PHE A 69 20.82 0.28 -15.50
CA PHE A 69 20.78 1.73 -15.38
C PHE A 69 20.87 2.22 -13.93
N LEU A 70 20.47 1.40 -12.96
CA LEU A 70 20.58 1.73 -11.53
C LEU A 70 22.03 1.90 -11.06
N LYS A 71 23.03 1.39 -11.82
CA LYS A 71 24.44 1.59 -11.51
C LYS A 71 24.80 3.06 -11.37
N ASN A 72 24.22 3.92 -12.20
CA ASN A 72 24.48 5.36 -12.17
C ASN A 72 23.78 6.08 -11.01
N THR A 73 22.72 5.50 -10.48
CA THR A 73 21.95 6.04 -9.33
C THR A 73 22.58 5.65 -8.00
N LEU A 74 23.11 4.42 -7.91
CA LEU A 74 23.73 3.86 -6.71
C LEU A 74 25.15 4.43 -6.50
N ARG A 75 25.24 5.64 -6.00
CA ARG A 75 26.53 6.31 -5.76
C ARG A 75 27.17 5.80 -4.47
N LEU A 76 28.48 5.49 -4.56
CA LEU A 76 29.28 5.11 -3.41
C LEU A 76 29.19 6.18 -2.29
N GLY A 77 29.03 5.74 -1.05
CA GLY A 77 28.91 6.63 0.10
C GLY A 77 27.53 7.23 0.32
N THR A 78 26.61 7.11 -0.63
CA THR A 78 25.24 7.63 -0.49
C THR A 78 24.38 6.66 0.31
N ARG A 79 23.51 7.21 1.16
CA ARG A 79 22.59 6.46 2.00
C ARG A 79 21.17 6.49 1.44
N TYR A 80 20.52 5.34 1.42
CA TYR A 80 19.13 5.15 0.95
C TYR A 80 18.40 4.18 1.88
N VAL A 81 17.08 4.14 1.78
CA VAL A 81 16.28 3.03 2.29
C VAL A 81 15.98 2.10 1.13
N PHE A 82 16.34 0.83 1.30
CA PHE A 82 16.11 -0.24 0.34
C PHE A 82 14.98 -1.12 0.85
N ARG A 83 13.85 -1.14 0.17
CA ARG A 83 12.69 -1.95 0.54
C ARG A 83 12.44 -3.01 -0.52
N GLY A 84 12.56 -4.27 -0.14
CA GLY A 84 12.41 -5.39 -1.06
C GLY A 84 12.22 -6.71 -0.37
N ARG A 85 12.05 -7.75 -1.17
CA ARG A 85 11.87 -9.11 -0.68
C ARG A 85 13.17 -9.65 -0.11
N LEU A 86 13.10 -10.11 1.13
CA LEU A 86 14.23 -10.75 1.79
C LEU A 86 14.32 -12.22 1.36
N VAL A 87 15.49 -12.65 0.94
CA VAL A 87 15.77 -14.06 0.60
C VAL A 87 17.12 -14.50 1.17
N ASN A 88 17.27 -15.77 1.47
CA ASN A 88 18.53 -16.34 1.92
C ASN A 88 19.15 -17.18 0.78
N LYS A 89 20.15 -16.60 0.10
CA LYS A 89 20.94 -17.26 -0.95
C LYS A 89 22.43 -17.21 -0.58
N ARG A 90 22.91 -18.11 0.27
CA ARG A 90 24.28 -18.08 0.84
C ARG A 90 24.55 -16.80 1.62
N GLY A 91 23.58 -16.36 2.42
CA GLY A 91 23.52 -15.10 3.17
C GLY A 91 22.31 -14.26 2.75
N TRP A 92 21.97 -13.31 3.60
CA TRP A 92 20.80 -12.44 3.38
C TRP A 92 20.99 -11.54 2.16
N LEU A 93 19.94 -11.47 1.36
CA LEU A 93 19.86 -10.68 0.14
C LEU A 93 18.50 -10.00 0.04
N LEU A 94 18.49 -8.72 -0.27
CA LEU A 94 17.28 -8.01 -0.72
C LEU A 94 17.14 -8.16 -2.23
N GLU A 95 16.08 -8.83 -2.65
CA GLU A 95 15.78 -9.07 -4.06
C GLU A 95 14.86 -7.99 -4.62
N GLN A 96 15.26 -7.37 -5.73
CA GLN A 96 14.53 -6.31 -6.43
C GLN A 96 14.08 -5.13 -5.54
N PRO A 97 14.90 -4.64 -4.60
CA PRO A 97 14.43 -3.59 -3.70
C PRO A 97 14.12 -2.29 -4.44
N LYS A 98 13.04 -1.64 -4.04
CA LYS A 98 12.79 -0.24 -4.35
C LYS A 98 13.71 0.62 -3.51
N MET A 99 14.21 1.71 -4.09
CA MET A 99 15.09 2.64 -3.42
C MET A 99 14.35 3.95 -3.12
N TYR A 100 14.55 4.44 -1.92
CA TYR A 100 13.98 5.70 -1.44
C TYR A 100 15.09 6.55 -0.84
N THR A 101 15.00 7.86 -1.01
CA THR A 101 15.76 8.76 -0.15
C THR A 101 15.22 8.67 1.28
N LEU A 102 16.01 9.06 2.26
CA LEU A 102 15.59 9.06 3.68
C LEU A 102 14.31 9.89 3.88
N ALA A 103 14.25 11.07 3.26
CA ALA A 103 13.09 11.96 3.33
C ALA A 103 11.84 11.30 2.74
N GLN A 104 11.91 10.71 1.53
CA GLN A 104 10.80 10.02 0.89
C GLN A 104 10.29 8.85 1.73
N TYR A 105 11.19 8.06 2.30
CA TYR A 105 10.78 6.91 3.10
C TYR A 105 10.13 7.35 4.42
N LYS A 106 10.64 8.40 5.04
CA LYS A 106 10.07 8.96 6.27
C LYS A 106 8.64 9.48 6.08
N GLU A 107 8.33 10.06 4.92
CA GLU A 107 6.95 10.47 4.57
C GLU A 107 6.01 9.28 4.38
N LEU A 108 6.52 8.14 3.92
CA LEU A 108 5.73 6.92 3.71
C LEU A 108 5.63 6.05 4.97
N GLN A 109 6.58 6.18 5.89
CA GLN A 109 6.68 5.36 7.09
C GLN A 109 5.42 5.46 7.95
N GLY A 110 4.89 4.32 8.36
CA GLY A 110 3.64 4.22 9.14
C GLY A 110 2.36 4.47 8.33
N THR A 111 2.47 4.79 7.03
CA THR A 111 1.30 4.99 6.18
C THR A 111 0.82 3.69 5.54
N LEU A 112 -0.46 3.66 5.20
CA LEU A 112 -1.08 2.60 4.42
C LEU A 112 -1.27 3.09 2.98
N GLN A 113 -0.47 2.56 2.07
CA GLN A 113 -0.55 2.93 0.66
C GLN A 113 -1.54 2.03 -0.07
N PRO A 114 -2.57 2.57 -0.74
CA PRO A 114 -3.61 1.76 -1.35
C PRO A 114 -3.10 0.94 -2.53
N ILE A 115 -3.53 -0.32 -2.60
CA ILE A 115 -3.32 -1.20 -3.74
C ILE A 115 -4.67 -1.40 -4.44
N TYR A 116 -4.79 -0.88 -5.66
CA TYR A 116 -6.02 -0.96 -6.44
C TYR A 116 -6.06 -2.20 -7.34
N PRO A 117 -7.25 -2.72 -7.65
CA PRO A 117 -7.41 -3.68 -8.75
C PRO A 117 -7.05 -2.98 -10.07
N LEU A 118 -6.13 -3.58 -10.82
CA LEU A 118 -5.59 -2.97 -12.04
C LEU A 118 -6.05 -3.75 -13.28
N THR A 119 -6.25 -3.02 -14.37
CA THR A 119 -6.43 -3.55 -15.72
C THR A 119 -5.19 -3.30 -16.56
N LYS A 120 -5.06 -4.00 -17.70
CA LYS A 120 -3.92 -3.85 -18.60
C LYS A 120 -3.72 -2.39 -19.01
N GLY A 121 -2.48 -1.90 -18.86
CA GLY A 121 -2.08 -0.54 -19.20
C GLY A 121 -2.18 0.48 -18.06
N LEU A 122 -2.77 0.12 -16.89
CA LEU A 122 -2.79 0.97 -15.70
C LEU A 122 -1.74 0.52 -14.68
N THR A 123 -1.12 1.49 -14.03
CA THR A 123 -0.24 1.23 -12.88
C THR A 123 -0.93 1.68 -11.58
N ASN A 124 -0.57 1.06 -10.45
CA ASN A 124 -1.10 1.47 -9.16
C ASN A 124 -0.84 2.96 -8.88
N ASN A 125 0.35 3.44 -9.20
CA ASN A 125 0.72 4.85 -9.04
C ASN A 125 -0.18 5.80 -9.85
N THR A 126 -0.56 5.42 -11.08
CA THR A 126 -1.49 6.21 -11.91
C THR A 126 -2.86 6.31 -11.26
N VAL A 127 -3.39 5.18 -10.79
CA VAL A 127 -4.71 5.13 -10.12
C VAL A 127 -4.67 5.90 -8.81
N THR A 128 -3.66 5.67 -7.98
CA THR A 128 -3.48 6.36 -6.69
C THR A 128 -3.45 7.88 -6.86
N LYS A 129 -2.67 8.39 -7.84
CA LYS A 129 -2.61 9.83 -8.13
C LYS A 129 -3.94 10.39 -8.61
N ALA A 130 -4.64 9.66 -9.48
CA ALA A 130 -5.95 10.09 -9.97
C ALA A 130 -6.98 10.18 -8.84
N VAL A 131 -7.01 9.17 -7.94
CA VAL A 131 -7.89 9.18 -6.76
C VAL A 131 -7.54 10.32 -5.80
N ALA A 132 -6.24 10.53 -5.53
CA ALA A 132 -5.79 11.62 -4.67
C ALA A 132 -6.23 12.99 -5.22
N GLN A 133 -6.03 13.25 -6.50
CA GLN A 133 -6.45 14.48 -7.16
C GLN A 133 -7.98 14.65 -7.16
N ALA A 134 -8.73 13.56 -7.36
CA ALA A 134 -10.19 13.60 -7.30
C ALA A 134 -10.68 13.96 -5.90
N LEU A 135 -10.13 13.35 -4.85
CA LEU A 135 -10.49 13.66 -3.47
C LEU A 135 -10.08 15.08 -3.09
N GLU A 136 -8.88 15.54 -3.45
CA GLU A 136 -8.44 16.91 -3.19
C GLU A 136 -9.40 17.94 -3.81
N LYS A 137 -9.83 17.70 -5.06
CA LYS A 137 -10.67 18.65 -5.79
C LYS A 137 -12.15 18.59 -5.41
N TYR A 138 -12.67 17.42 -5.09
CA TYR A 138 -14.11 17.18 -4.96
C TYR A 138 -14.56 16.73 -3.58
N SER A 139 -13.67 16.55 -2.59
CA SER A 139 -14.06 16.11 -1.24
C SER A 139 -15.08 17.02 -0.56
N ALA A 140 -15.03 18.32 -0.82
CA ALA A 140 -16.01 19.28 -0.29
C ALA A 140 -17.42 19.11 -0.91
N GLY A 141 -17.51 18.47 -2.07
CA GLY A 141 -18.76 18.21 -2.78
C GLY A 141 -19.29 16.79 -2.61
N LEU A 142 -18.68 15.97 -1.74
CA LEU A 142 -19.20 14.66 -1.42
C LEU A 142 -20.60 14.75 -0.81
N GLU A 143 -21.39 13.71 -0.97
CA GLU A 143 -22.76 13.67 -0.49
C GLU A 143 -22.85 13.97 1.01
N LYS A 144 -23.94 14.65 1.40
CA LYS A 144 -24.22 14.89 2.82
C LYS A 144 -24.51 13.56 3.52
N GLU A 145 -24.19 13.52 4.81
CA GLU A 145 -24.55 12.39 5.66
C GLU A 145 -26.06 12.11 5.61
N TYR A 146 -26.42 10.92 5.22
CA TYR A 146 -27.84 10.51 5.08
C TYR A 146 -28.26 9.45 6.10
N ILE A 147 -27.33 8.81 6.80
CA ILE A 147 -27.67 7.91 7.89
C ILE A 147 -27.96 8.74 9.14
N PRO A 148 -29.18 8.63 9.72
CA PRO A 148 -29.55 9.39 10.90
C PRO A 148 -28.60 9.19 12.08
N ASP A 149 -28.39 10.23 12.87
CA ASP A 149 -27.45 10.24 14.02
C ASP A 149 -27.69 9.13 15.03
N TYR A 150 -28.96 8.78 15.30
CA TYR A 150 -29.28 7.72 16.25
C TYR A 150 -28.80 6.33 15.76
N ILE A 151 -28.83 6.09 14.44
CA ILE A 151 -28.29 4.85 13.82
C ILE A 151 -26.77 4.89 13.89
N ARG A 152 -26.16 6.02 13.49
CA ARG A 152 -24.70 6.16 13.53
C ARG A 152 -24.14 5.93 14.94
N LYS A 153 -24.77 6.52 15.94
CA LYS A 153 -24.39 6.34 17.35
C LYS A 153 -24.57 4.89 17.82
N ARG A 154 -25.72 4.28 17.48
CA ARG A 154 -26.01 2.90 17.88
C ARG A 154 -25.01 1.88 17.33
N TYR A 155 -24.54 2.08 16.12
CA TYR A 155 -23.62 1.16 15.44
C TYR A 155 -22.19 1.69 15.35
N SER A 156 -21.87 2.77 16.05
CA SER A 156 -20.53 3.40 16.08
C SER A 156 -19.97 3.67 14.66
N LEU A 157 -20.82 4.21 13.80
CA LEU A 157 -20.46 4.48 12.40
C LEU A 157 -19.80 5.87 12.27
N ALA A 158 -18.68 5.91 11.58
CA ALA A 158 -18.03 7.15 11.15
C ALA A 158 -18.90 7.93 10.16
N GLU A 159 -18.57 9.18 9.91
CA GLU A 159 -19.22 9.97 8.87
C GLU A 159 -18.91 9.45 7.47
N HIS A 160 -19.86 9.67 6.53
CA HIS A 160 -19.72 9.24 5.14
C HIS A 160 -18.45 9.81 4.49
N ASN A 161 -18.25 11.14 4.53
CA ASN A 161 -17.11 11.79 3.89
C ASN A 161 -15.77 11.36 4.51
N PHE A 162 -15.70 11.24 5.84
CA PHE A 162 -14.55 10.66 6.52
C PHE A 162 -14.24 9.27 5.96
N SER A 163 -15.26 8.44 5.81
CA SER A 163 -15.08 7.05 5.38
C SER A 163 -14.67 6.94 3.92
N VAL A 164 -15.21 7.77 3.03
CA VAL A 164 -14.81 7.82 1.62
C VAL A 164 -13.36 8.26 1.46
N VAL A 165 -12.89 9.22 2.24
CA VAL A 165 -11.49 9.66 2.19
C VAL A 165 -10.57 8.60 2.77
N ASN A 166 -10.89 8.09 3.96
CA ASN A 166 -10.00 7.21 4.72
C ASN A 166 -10.02 5.75 4.25
N ILE A 167 -10.98 5.34 3.41
CA ILE A 167 -10.86 4.05 2.71
C ILE A 167 -9.78 4.10 1.62
N HIS A 168 -9.39 5.27 1.14
CA HIS A 168 -8.34 5.42 0.13
C HIS A 168 -6.98 5.76 0.74
N PHE A 169 -6.95 6.69 1.70
CA PHE A 169 -5.72 7.23 2.29
C PHE A 169 -5.84 7.34 3.82
N PRO A 170 -5.99 6.20 4.53
CA PRO A 170 -6.02 6.23 5.98
C PRO A 170 -4.63 6.57 6.53
N LYS A 171 -4.59 7.38 7.57
CA LYS A 171 -3.35 7.69 8.29
C LYS A 171 -3.00 6.60 9.30
N THR A 172 -4.00 5.91 9.82
CA THR A 172 -3.84 4.84 10.80
C THR A 172 -4.69 3.63 10.45
N MET A 173 -4.35 2.46 10.99
CA MET A 173 -5.17 1.26 10.86
C MET A 173 -6.58 1.45 11.46
N GLU A 174 -6.68 2.25 12.51
CA GLU A 174 -7.97 2.54 13.14
C GLU A 174 -8.89 3.32 12.20
N GLU A 175 -8.39 4.38 11.55
CA GLU A 175 -9.15 5.13 10.54
C GLU A 175 -9.61 4.24 9.38
N TYR A 176 -8.76 3.33 8.93
CA TYR A 176 -9.12 2.33 7.92
C TYR A 176 -10.26 1.43 8.38
N VAL A 177 -10.17 0.87 9.60
CA VAL A 177 -11.20 -0.01 10.16
C VAL A 177 -12.54 0.72 10.30
N GLN A 178 -12.52 1.95 10.80
CA GLN A 178 -13.71 2.79 10.93
C GLN A 178 -14.34 3.10 9.56
N ALA A 179 -13.54 3.48 8.59
CA ALA A 179 -13.99 3.75 7.23
C ALA A 179 -14.62 2.51 6.58
N ARG A 180 -13.93 1.38 6.67
CA ARG A 180 -14.41 0.11 6.14
C ARG A 180 -15.70 -0.35 6.80
N HIS A 181 -15.80 -0.22 8.13
CA HIS A 181 -17.00 -0.57 8.88
C HIS A 181 -18.21 0.26 8.40
N ARG A 182 -18.03 1.58 8.26
CA ARG A 182 -19.08 2.46 7.76
C ARG A 182 -19.51 2.09 6.35
N LEU A 183 -18.61 1.93 5.41
CA LEU A 183 -18.94 1.66 4.01
C LEU A 183 -19.58 0.28 3.84
N ALA A 184 -19.10 -0.73 4.56
CA ALA A 184 -19.73 -2.05 4.56
C ALA A 184 -21.16 -2.01 5.13
N PHE A 185 -21.37 -1.31 6.26
CA PHE A 185 -22.72 -1.12 6.81
C PHE A 185 -23.64 -0.46 5.77
N GLU A 186 -23.18 0.54 5.08
CA GLU A 186 -23.92 1.29 4.09
C GLU A 186 -24.37 0.40 2.92
N GLU A 187 -23.47 -0.40 2.37
CA GLU A 187 -23.78 -1.35 1.30
C GLU A 187 -24.87 -2.35 1.73
N PHE A 188 -24.72 -2.95 2.92
CA PHE A 188 -25.73 -3.88 3.43
C PHE A 188 -27.05 -3.21 3.77
N PHE A 189 -27.02 -1.99 4.30
CA PHE A 189 -28.21 -1.21 4.61
C PHE A 189 -29.02 -0.88 3.34
N LEU A 190 -28.37 -0.37 2.30
CA LEU A 190 -28.99 -0.08 1.01
C LEU A 190 -29.53 -1.35 0.34
N PHE A 191 -28.75 -2.43 0.36
CA PHE A 191 -29.20 -3.72 -0.17
C PHE A 191 -30.46 -4.24 0.54
N THR A 192 -30.48 -4.14 1.87
CA THR A 192 -31.64 -4.55 2.69
C THR A 192 -32.86 -3.70 2.38
N LEU A 193 -32.70 -2.37 2.30
CA LEU A 193 -33.79 -1.46 1.95
C LEU A 193 -34.35 -1.76 0.54
N ALA A 194 -33.48 -1.97 -0.43
CA ALA A 194 -33.90 -2.31 -1.80
C ALA A 194 -34.70 -3.63 -1.83
N THR A 195 -34.21 -4.65 -1.12
CA THR A 195 -34.89 -5.97 -1.03
C THR A 195 -36.25 -5.85 -0.36
N LEU A 196 -36.37 -5.11 0.75
CA LEU A 196 -37.66 -4.87 1.43
C LEU A 196 -38.62 -4.09 0.55
N SER A 197 -38.14 -3.09 -0.19
CA SER A 197 -38.95 -2.30 -1.11
C SER A 197 -39.52 -3.16 -2.26
N LEU A 198 -38.71 -4.06 -2.83
CA LEU A 198 -39.14 -4.99 -3.86
C LEU A 198 -40.15 -5.98 -3.33
N LYS A 199 -39.96 -6.52 -2.12
CA LYS A 199 -40.93 -7.43 -1.48
C LYS A 199 -42.28 -6.73 -1.28
N SER A 200 -42.25 -5.53 -0.69
CA SER A 200 -43.46 -4.73 -0.47
C SER A 200 -44.20 -4.36 -1.78
N ALA A 201 -43.46 -4.10 -2.86
CA ALA A 201 -44.04 -3.84 -4.17
C ALA A 201 -44.72 -5.08 -4.75
N ASN A 202 -44.11 -6.26 -4.62
CA ASN A 202 -44.70 -7.53 -5.11
C ASN A 202 -45.92 -7.94 -4.29
N GLU A 203 -45.97 -7.69 -2.98
CA GLU A 203 -47.15 -7.97 -2.14
C GLU A 203 -48.35 -7.08 -2.48
N ARG A 204 -48.16 -5.94 -3.14
CA ARG A 204 -49.22 -5.02 -3.59
C ARG A 204 -49.80 -5.35 -4.96
N ILE A 205 -49.21 -6.30 -5.71
CA ILE A 205 -49.73 -6.76 -6.98
C ILE A 205 -50.80 -7.82 -6.68
N PRO A 206 -52.08 -7.55 -6.90
CA PRO A 206 -53.11 -8.56 -6.68
C PRO A 206 -52.89 -9.73 -7.65
N ASN A 207 -52.83 -10.95 -7.11
CA ASN A 207 -52.81 -12.15 -7.92
C ASN A 207 -54.05 -12.09 -8.86
N LYS A 208 -53.85 -11.90 -10.15
CA LYS A 208 -54.86 -12.13 -11.15
C LYS A 208 -54.99 -13.64 -11.28
N ILE A 209 -55.96 -14.22 -10.57
CA ILE A 209 -56.51 -15.54 -10.85
C ILE A 209 -57.54 -15.36 -11.94
#